data_44d5690aa240afa8091ca33d1d697e9f
#
_entry.id   44d5690aa240afa8091ca33d1d697e9f
#
_cell.length_a   1.000
_cell.length_b   1.000
_cell.length_c   1.000
_cell.angle_alpha   90.00
_cell.angle_beta   90.00
_cell.angle_gamma   90.00
#
_symmetry.space_group_name_H-M   'P 1'
#
loop_
_entity.id
_entity.type
_entity.pdbx_description
1 polymer ?
#
loop_
_entity_poly.entity_id
_entity_poly.type
_entity_poly.pdbx_seq_one_letter_code
_entity_poly.pdbx_strand_id
1 'polypeptide(L)'
;MEVPSFEDIREEFMRRVSQAVYCSMATIDRQSRPRSRILHPIWDGSTGWVVSWPESHKAKHLEIHPYVSLAYIHDREKPVYADCRAEWIDDTDEKIRIWEFHKTIPPPLGFDLEPHYGSIHHKYYGLLKFTPWRIELGDLIGEPIIWRGSALY
;
A
#
# COMPACT_ATOMS: atom_id res chain seq x y z
N MET A 1 2.60 -13.41 -17.58
CA MET A 1 3.95 -13.02 -18.06
C MET A 1 4.72 -12.37 -16.92
N GLU A 2 5.92 -12.79 -16.62
CA GLU A 2 6.81 -12.11 -15.65
C GLU A 2 7.67 -11.06 -16.35
N VAL A 3 7.88 -9.93 -15.67
CA VAL A 3 8.72 -8.84 -16.14
C VAL A 3 9.88 -8.57 -15.17
N PRO A 4 11.05 -8.18 -15.66
CA PRO A 4 12.26 -8.08 -14.83
C PRO A 4 12.31 -6.82 -13.95
N SER A 5 11.62 -5.75 -14.32
CA SER A 5 11.72 -4.46 -13.63
C SER A 5 10.34 -3.91 -13.26
N PHE A 6 10.27 -3.19 -12.12
CA PHE A 6 9.08 -2.42 -11.78
C PHE A 6 8.75 -1.36 -12.85
N GLU A 7 9.76 -0.81 -13.49
CA GLU A 7 9.55 0.19 -14.56
C GLU A 7 8.70 -0.36 -15.72
N ASP A 8 8.75 -1.67 -15.96
CA ASP A 8 7.96 -2.32 -17.02
C ASP A 8 6.44 -2.29 -16.72
N ILE A 9 6.05 -2.13 -15.46
CA ILE A 9 4.65 -2.08 -15.04
C ILE A 9 4.24 -0.74 -14.42
N ARG A 10 5.19 0.17 -14.19
CA ARG A 10 5.00 1.39 -13.40
C ARG A 10 3.82 2.22 -13.86
N GLU A 11 3.76 2.53 -15.13
CA GLU A 11 2.71 3.40 -15.69
C GLU A 11 1.31 2.79 -15.50
N GLU A 12 1.15 1.53 -15.86
CA GLU A 12 -0.13 0.84 -15.75
C GLU A 12 -0.51 0.59 -14.28
N PHE A 13 0.45 0.24 -13.44
CA PHE A 13 0.24 0.12 -12.00
C PHE A 13 -0.29 1.42 -11.40
N MET A 14 0.42 2.54 -11.66
CA MET A 14 0.02 3.85 -11.14
C MET A 14 -1.34 4.29 -11.69
N ARG A 15 -1.62 4.01 -12.96
CA ARG A 15 -2.91 4.30 -13.55
C ARG A 15 -4.05 3.57 -12.82
N ARG A 16 -3.90 2.27 -12.61
CA ARG A 16 -4.94 1.44 -11.96
C ARG A 16 -5.14 1.81 -10.49
N VAL A 17 -4.08 1.98 -9.72
CA VAL A 17 -4.21 2.34 -8.30
C VAL A 17 -4.77 3.74 -8.12
N SER A 18 -4.44 4.69 -9.02
CA SER A 18 -4.99 6.05 -8.99
C SER A 18 -6.48 6.08 -9.31
N GLN A 19 -6.95 5.21 -10.20
CA GLN A 19 -8.37 5.07 -10.51
C GLN A 19 -9.15 4.41 -9.37
N ALA A 20 -8.58 3.37 -8.76
CA ALA A 20 -9.22 2.66 -7.66
C ALA A 20 -9.22 3.46 -6.35
N VAL A 21 -8.14 4.20 -6.08
CA VAL A 21 -7.89 5.01 -4.87
C VAL A 21 -7.77 4.15 -3.61
N TYR A 22 -8.77 3.33 -3.31
CA TYR A 22 -8.83 2.48 -2.12
C TYR A 22 -8.41 1.05 -2.45
N CYS A 23 -7.81 0.40 -1.46
CA CYS A 23 -7.55 -1.04 -1.52
C CYS A 23 -8.16 -1.77 -0.34
N SER A 24 -8.39 -3.06 -0.52
CA SER A 24 -8.61 -3.99 0.58
C SER A 24 -7.25 -4.56 1.00
N MET A 25 -6.88 -4.38 2.26
CA MET A 25 -5.66 -4.98 2.81
C MET A 25 -5.99 -6.19 3.66
N ALA A 26 -5.45 -7.34 3.31
CA ALA A 26 -5.52 -8.55 4.10
C ALA A 26 -4.33 -8.66 5.04
N THR A 27 -4.62 -9.00 6.30
CA THR A 27 -3.63 -9.34 7.32
C THR A 27 -4.00 -10.69 7.95
N ILE A 28 -3.08 -11.26 8.71
CA ILE A 28 -3.30 -12.50 9.46
C ILE A 28 -3.36 -12.18 10.95
N ASP A 29 -4.43 -12.59 11.61
CA ASP A 29 -4.60 -12.39 13.05
C ASP A 29 -3.80 -13.42 13.88
N ARG A 30 -3.86 -13.28 15.21
CA ARG A 30 -3.12 -14.15 16.14
C ARG A 30 -3.55 -15.63 16.08
N GLN A 31 -4.76 -15.91 15.58
CA GLN A 31 -5.26 -17.26 15.37
C GLN A 31 -5.07 -17.76 13.94
N SER A 32 -4.17 -17.11 13.18
CA SER A 32 -3.86 -17.45 11.78
C SER A 32 -5.07 -17.32 10.83
N ARG A 33 -6.00 -16.43 11.14
CA ARG A 33 -7.18 -16.18 10.31
C ARG A 33 -6.96 -14.91 9.47
N PRO A 34 -7.33 -14.91 8.18
CA PRO A 34 -7.24 -13.71 7.36
C PRO A 34 -8.30 -12.68 7.79
N ARG A 35 -7.87 -11.42 7.81
CA ARG A 35 -8.73 -10.26 8.10
C ARG A 35 -8.49 -9.19 7.06
N SER A 36 -9.53 -8.51 6.60
CA SER A 36 -9.40 -7.44 5.61
C SER A 36 -10.02 -6.13 6.10
N ARG A 37 -9.53 -5.01 5.57
CA ARG A 37 -10.04 -3.66 5.77
C ARG A 37 -9.69 -2.78 4.60
N ILE A 38 -10.40 -1.66 4.47
CA ILE A 38 -10.15 -0.70 3.40
C ILE A 38 -9.15 0.34 3.86
N LEU A 39 -8.15 0.60 3.04
CA LEU A 39 -7.12 1.62 3.24
C LEU A 39 -6.96 2.49 2.00
N HIS A 40 -6.25 3.60 2.18
CA HIS A 40 -5.97 4.58 1.13
C HIS A 40 -4.45 4.84 1.05
N PRO A 41 -3.66 3.87 0.54
CA PRO A 41 -2.22 4.07 0.37
C PRO A 41 -1.90 5.02 -0.75
N ILE A 42 -0.72 5.64 -0.66
CA ILE A 42 -0.06 6.33 -1.77
C ILE A 42 1.20 5.59 -2.16
N TRP A 43 1.69 5.84 -3.37
CA TRP A 43 2.83 5.11 -3.92
C TRP A 43 3.92 6.07 -4.39
N ASP A 44 5.15 5.80 -3.94
CA ASP A 44 6.38 6.44 -4.37
C ASP A 44 7.22 5.38 -5.10
N GLY A 45 7.13 5.35 -6.42
CA GLY A 45 7.65 4.23 -7.20
C GLY A 45 7.01 2.91 -6.77
N SER A 46 7.82 1.92 -6.42
CA SER A 46 7.35 0.62 -5.94
C SER A 46 7.09 0.56 -4.44
N THR A 47 7.27 1.66 -3.72
CA THR A 47 7.05 1.71 -2.27
C THR A 47 5.69 2.31 -1.96
N GLY A 48 4.87 1.58 -1.20
CA GLY A 48 3.57 2.06 -0.73
C GLY A 48 3.64 2.65 0.67
N TRP A 49 2.79 3.62 0.94
CA TRP A 49 2.70 4.31 2.22
C TRP A 49 1.25 4.55 2.60
N VAL A 50 0.91 4.33 3.86
CA VAL A 50 -0.41 4.67 4.37
C VAL A 50 -0.31 5.26 5.78
N VAL A 51 -1.11 6.30 6.01
CA VAL A 51 -1.31 6.84 7.35
C VAL A 51 -2.41 6.04 8.03
N SER A 52 -2.12 5.51 9.21
CA SER A 52 -3.06 4.69 9.94
C SER A 52 -2.78 4.73 11.44
N TRP A 53 -3.81 4.40 12.23
CA TRP A 53 -3.66 4.37 13.68
C TRP A 53 -2.72 3.24 14.13
N PRO A 54 -1.59 3.56 14.82
CA PRO A 54 -0.58 2.57 15.17
C PRO A 54 -1.02 1.58 16.27
N GLU A 55 -2.09 1.88 17.00
CA GLU A 55 -2.66 0.98 18.01
C GLU A 55 -3.88 0.20 17.52
N SER A 56 -4.13 0.19 16.22
CA SER A 56 -5.25 -0.55 15.62
C SER A 56 -5.06 -2.07 15.70
N HIS A 57 -6.13 -2.83 15.43
CA HIS A 57 -6.06 -4.30 15.38
C HIS A 57 -5.04 -4.81 14.35
N LYS A 58 -4.93 -4.14 13.19
CA LYS A 58 -3.94 -4.52 12.18
C LYS A 58 -2.50 -4.32 12.67
N ALA A 59 -2.24 -3.32 13.53
CA ALA A 59 -0.91 -3.14 14.12
C ALA A 59 -0.49 -4.36 14.92
N LYS A 60 -1.40 -4.93 15.70
CA LYS A 60 -1.19 -6.17 16.46
C LYS A 60 -0.99 -7.38 15.56
N HIS A 61 -1.70 -7.46 14.44
CA HIS A 61 -1.50 -8.51 13.44
C HIS A 61 -0.10 -8.45 12.85
N LEU A 62 0.37 -7.25 12.49
CA LEU A 62 1.67 -7.03 11.84
C LEU A 62 2.87 -7.31 12.74
N GLU A 63 2.72 -7.23 14.07
CA GLU A 63 3.77 -7.63 15.02
C GLU A 63 4.17 -9.09 14.87
N ILE A 64 3.22 -9.96 14.51
CA ILE A 64 3.42 -11.40 14.38
C ILE A 64 3.60 -11.80 12.92
N HIS A 65 2.79 -11.24 12.02
CA HIS A 65 2.75 -11.55 10.60
C HIS A 65 2.91 -10.25 9.79
N PRO A 66 4.14 -9.86 9.40
CA PRO A 66 4.39 -8.59 8.72
C PRO A 66 4.01 -8.61 7.23
N TYR A 67 3.54 -9.72 6.70
CA TYR A 67 3.15 -9.83 5.30
C TYR A 67 1.67 -9.52 5.12
N VAL A 68 1.38 -8.73 4.10
CA VAL A 68 0.05 -8.26 3.76
C VAL A 68 -0.21 -8.44 2.27
N SER A 69 -1.48 -8.48 1.89
CA SER A 69 -1.88 -8.44 0.49
C SER A 69 -2.86 -7.28 0.28
N LEU A 70 -2.55 -6.44 -0.70
CA LEU A 70 -3.39 -5.31 -1.11
C LEU A 70 -4.09 -5.66 -2.40
N ALA A 71 -5.42 -5.48 -2.44
CA ALA A 71 -6.22 -5.69 -3.65
C ALA A 71 -6.91 -4.38 -4.04
N TYR A 72 -6.66 -3.93 -5.27
CA TYR A 72 -7.28 -2.75 -5.87
C TYR A 72 -8.23 -3.20 -6.97
N ILE A 73 -9.45 -2.69 -6.94
CA ILE A 73 -10.47 -2.96 -7.95
C ILE A 73 -11.13 -1.65 -8.35
N HIS A 74 -10.89 -1.21 -9.57
CA HIS A 74 -11.66 -0.19 -10.27
C HIS A 74 -12.44 -0.83 -11.42
N ASP A 75 -11.73 -1.57 -12.26
CA ASP A 75 -12.27 -2.46 -13.26
C ASP A 75 -12.06 -3.91 -12.78
N ARG A 76 -13.14 -4.68 -12.66
CA ARG A 76 -13.07 -6.06 -12.16
C ARG A 76 -12.22 -6.98 -13.04
N GLU A 77 -12.08 -6.65 -14.32
CA GLU A 77 -11.29 -7.44 -15.27
C GLU A 77 -9.80 -7.10 -15.20
N LYS A 78 -9.46 -5.97 -14.56
CA LYS A 78 -8.11 -5.42 -14.46
C LYS A 78 -7.71 -5.09 -13.02
N PRO A 79 -7.85 -6.05 -12.07
CA PRO A 79 -7.46 -5.80 -10.68
C PRO A 79 -5.94 -5.64 -10.53
N VAL A 80 -5.51 -5.06 -9.41
CA VAL A 80 -4.11 -5.03 -9.01
C VAL A 80 -3.98 -5.74 -7.67
N TYR A 81 -3.01 -6.64 -7.56
CA TYR A 81 -2.62 -7.25 -6.30
C TYR A 81 -1.18 -6.88 -5.98
N ALA A 82 -0.96 -6.35 -4.78
CA ALA A 82 0.36 -6.04 -4.28
C ALA A 82 0.59 -6.80 -2.96
N ASP A 83 1.43 -7.82 -3.03
CA ASP A 83 1.83 -8.61 -1.88
C ASP A 83 3.09 -8.00 -1.29
N CYS A 84 3.00 -7.54 -0.05
CA CYS A 84 4.00 -6.69 0.58
C CYS A 84 4.46 -7.21 1.93
N ARG A 85 5.65 -6.78 2.33
CA ARG A 85 6.02 -6.68 3.72
C ARG A 85 5.62 -5.31 4.23
N ALA A 86 4.95 -5.26 5.38
CA ALA A 86 4.53 -4.02 6.03
C ALA A 86 5.37 -3.75 7.28
N GLU A 87 5.78 -2.50 7.47
CA GLU A 87 6.52 -2.08 8.66
C GLU A 87 6.11 -0.68 9.10
N TRP A 88 6.01 -0.48 10.41
CA TRP A 88 5.80 0.84 10.99
C TRP A 88 7.09 1.63 10.95
N ILE A 89 6.99 2.88 10.47
CA ILE A 89 8.12 3.81 10.38
C ILE A 89 7.96 4.87 11.48
N ASP A 90 8.92 4.92 12.39
CA ASP A 90 8.94 5.86 13.51
C ASP A 90 9.93 7.01 13.32
N ASP A 91 10.68 7.00 12.24
CA ASP A 91 11.63 8.06 11.87
C ASP A 91 10.88 9.36 11.56
N THR A 92 11.23 10.44 12.29
CA THR A 92 10.58 11.75 12.15
C THR A 92 10.80 12.37 10.77
N ASP A 93 12.02 12.26 10.21
CA ASP A 93 12.32 12.82 8.90
C ASP A 93 11.51 12.13 7.79
N GLU A 94 11.35 10.82 7.89
CA GLU A 94 10.54 10.06 6.94
C GLU A 94 9.05 10.39 7.07
N LYS A 95 8.55 10.56 8.29
CA LYS A 95 7.17 11.03 8.52
C LYS A 95 6.92 12.40 7.89
N ILE A 96 7.85 13.33 8.03
CA ILE A 96 7.78 14.66 7.41
C ILE A 96 7.81 14.53 5.89
N ARG A 97 8.73 13.73 5.35
CA ARG A 97 8.87 13.52 3.91
C ARG A 97 7.55 13.01 3.29
N ILE A 98 6.93 12.01 3.89
CA ILE A 98 5.69 11.43 3.38
C ILE A 98 4.50 12.37 3.60
N TRP A 99 4.48 13.14 4.70
CA TRP A 99 3.49 14.18 4.90
C TRP A 99 3.49 15.20 3.74
N GLU A 100 4.67 15.69 3.37
CA GLU A 100 4.81 16.62 2.24
C GLU A 100 4.55 15.93 0.89
N PHE A 101 4.94 14.66 0.75
CA PHE A 101 4.71 13.89 -0.48
C PHE A 101 3.21 13.73 -0.79
N HIS A 102 2.35 13.55 0.21
CA HIS A 102 0.90 13.51 0.02
C HIS A 102 0.37 14.73 -0.72
N LYS A 103 0.92 15.91 -0.44
CA LYS A 103 0.50 17.18 -1.05
C LYS A 103 0.85 17.27 -2.53
N THR A 104 1.82 16.49 -2.99
CA THR A 104 2.28 16.50 -4.39
C THR A 104 1.49 15.57 -5.30
N ILE A 105 0.71 14.67 -4.73
CA ILE A 105 -0.05 13.67 -5.48
C ILE A 105 -1.40 14.25 -5.86
N PRO A 106 -1.81 14.17 -7.15
CA PRO A 106 -3.12 14.65 -7.56
C PRO A 106 -4.26 13.95 -6.82
N PRO A 107 -5.31 14.72 -6.42
CA PRO A 107 -6.52 14.09 -5.88
C PRO A 107 -7.22 13.23 -6.96
N PRO A 108 -7.99 12.19 -6.58
CA PRO A 108 -8.35 11.81 -5.21
C PRO A 108 -7.34 10.91 -4.49
N LEU A 109 -6.28 10.45 -5.15
CA LEU A 109 -5.27 9.61 -4.51
C LEU A 109 -4.48 10.39 -3.44
N GLY A 110 -3.96 11.57 -3.80
CA GLY A 110 -3.37 12.50 -2.83
C GLY A 110 -4.44 13.30 -2.09
N PHE A 111 -4.16 13.68 -0.86
CA PHE A 111 -5.02 14.54 -0.06
C PHE A 111 -4.22 15.27 1.02
N ASP A 112 -4.79 16.38 1.53
CA ASP A 112 -4.17 17.14 2.61
C ASP A 112 -4.45 16.44 3.96
N LEU A 113 -3.39 16.10 4.67
CA LEU A 113 -3.48 15.44 5.98
C LEU A 113 -3.76 16.44 7.13
N GLU A 114 -3.46 17.72 6.94
CA GLU A 114 -3.56 18.72 8.00
C GLU A 114 -4.97 18.83 8.61
N PRO A 115 -6.07 18.88 7.84
CA PRO A 115 -7.41 18.93 8.41
C PRO A 115 -7.78 17.73 9.29
N HIS A 116 -7.12 16.58 9.06
CA HIS A 116 -7.41 15.32 9.76
C HIS A 116 -6.52 15.12 10.99
N TYR A 117 -5.25 15.53 10.92
CA TYR A 117 -4.25 15.23 11.95
C TYR A 117 -3.59 16.45 12.56
N GLY A 118 -3.62 17.62 11.90
CA GLY A 118 -2.91 18.82 12.32
C GLY A 118 -1.40 18.74 12.13
N SER A 119 -0.77 17.66 12.57
CA SER A 119 0.67 17.41 12.40
C SER A 119 0.99 15.92 12.48
N ILE A 120 2.24 15.57 12.17
CA ILE A 120 2.75 14.19 12.31
C ILE A 120 2.77 13.70 13.77
N HIS A 121 2.59 14.58 14.74
CA HIS A 121 2.60 14.25 16.18
C HIS A 121 1.23 13.86 16.73
N HIS A 122 0.19 13.89 15.90
CA HIS A 122 -1.14 13.45 16.32
C HIS A 122 -1.13 11.98 16.69
N LYS A 123 -1.82 11.61 17.78
CA LYS A 123 -1.83 10.24 18.33
C LYS A 123 -2.29 9.17 17.34
N TYR A 124 -3.15 9.54 16.38
CA TYR A 124 -3.63 8.62 15.34
C TYR A 124 -2.78 8.62 14.08
N TYR A 125 -1.74 9.46 14.02
CA TYR A 125 -0.82 9.47 12.89
C TYR A 125 0.27 8.42 13.09
N GLY A 126 0.12 7.28 12.43
CA GLY A 126 1.17 6.30 12.25
C GLY A 126 1.49 6.14 10.78
N LEU A 127 2.75 5.97 10.44
CA LEU A 127 3.19 5.76 9.06
C LEU A 127 3.53 4.29 8.85
N LEU A 128 2.80 3.64 7.95
CA LEU A 128 3.03 2.25 7.57
C LEU A 128 3.61 2.21 6.16
N LYS A 129 4.74 1.51 6.01
CA LYS A 129 5.44 1.32 4.74
C LYS A 129 5.14 -0.06 4.18
N PHE A 130 4.84 -0.13 2.89
CA PHE A 130 4.67 -1.37 2.15
C PHE A 130 5.84 -1.56 1.17
N THR A 131 6.54 -2.66 1.32
CA THR A 131 7.59 -3.07 0.38
C THR A 131 7.11 -4.31 -0.36
N PRO A 132 6.69 -4.16 -1.64
CA PRO A 132 6.20 -5.30 -2.40
C PRO A 132 7.31 -6.32 -2.70
N TRP A 133 7.00 -7.57 -2.50
CA TRP A 133 7.78 -8.68 -3.03
C TRP A 133 7.14 -9.26 -4.30
N ARG A 134 5.89 -8.89 -4.60
CA ARG A 134 5.18 -9.26 -5.81
C ARG A 134 4.09 -8.23 -6.10
N ILE A 135 4.01 -7.80 -7.36
CA ILE A 135 2.86 -7.05 -7.88
C ILE A 135 2.33 -7.79 -9.10
N GLU A 136 1.03 -7.98 -9.13
CA GLU A 136 0.31 -8.53 -10.27
C GLU A 136 -0.66 -7.50 -10.82
N LEU A 137 -0.50 -7.19 -12.10
CA LEU A 137 -1.52 -6.53 -12.90
C LEU A 137 -2.43 -7.61 -13.47
N GLY A 138 -3.56 -7.83 -12.81
CA GLY A 138 -4.50 -8.88 -13.18
C GLY A 138 -5.16 -8.63 -14.53
N ASP A 139 -5.53 -9.72 -15.19
CA ASP A 139 -6.30 -9.70 -16.41
C ASP A 139 -7.18 -10.94 -16.45
N LEU A 140 -8.49 -10.77 -16.33
CA LEU A 140 -9.44 -11.92 -16.32
C LEU A 140 -9.67 -12.53 -17.70
N ILE A 141 -9.34 -11.80 -18.75
CA ILE A 141 -9.56 -12.24 -20.13
C ILE A 141 -8.24 -12.66 -20.78
N GLY A 142 -7.18 -11.91 -20.50
CA GLY A 142 -5.84 -12.10 -21.04
C GLY A 142 -4.86 -12.71 -20.03
N GLU A 143 -3.60 -12.42 -20.23
CA GLU A 143 -2.51 -12.89 -19.36
C GLU A 143 -2.12 -11.81 -18.35
N PRO A 144 -2.09 -12.10 -17.04
CA PRO A 144 -1.63 -11.14 -16.06
C PRO A 144 -0.13 -10.85 -16.23
N ILE A 145 0.27 -9.64 -15.84
CA ILE A 145 1.67 -9.24 -15.80
C ILE A 145 2.12 -9.24 -14.35
N ILE A 146 3.24 -9.90 -14.07
CA ILE A 146 3.76 -10.07 -12.71
C ILE A 146 5.18 -9.52 -12.64
N TRP A 147 5.40 -8.64 -11.68
CA TRP A 147 6.72 -8.22 -11.26
C TRP A 147 7.02 -8.77 -9.87
N ARG A 148 8.25 -9.25 -9.67
CA ARG A 148 8.75 -9.67 -8.37
C ARG A 148 9.84 -8.71 -7.91
N GLY A 149 9.64 -8.13 -6.74
CA GLY A 149 10.65 -7.32 -6.07
C GLY A 149 11.85 -8.16 -5.64
N SER A 150 12.97 -7.49 -5.38
CA SER A 150 14.14 -8.14 -4.79
C SER A 150 13.76 -8.75 -3.45
N ALA A 151 14.10 -10.02 -3.31
CA ALA A 151 13.65 -10.92 -2.26
C ALA A 151 13.64 -10.35 -0.85
N LEU A 152 12.46 -10.30 -0.26
CA LEU A 152 12.25 -10.30 1.17
C LEU A 152 12.00 -11.76 1.63
N TYR A 153 12.96 -12.61 1.33
CA TYR A 153 12.92 -14.01 1.80
C TYR A 153 13.61 -14.14 3.13
#